data_55e734c088ca4ff943e034b86c8e7c53
#
_entry.id   55e734c088ca4ff943e034b86c8e7c53
#
_cell.length_a   1.000
_cell.length_b   1.000
_cell.length_c   1.000
_cell.angle_alpha   90.00
_cell.angle_beta   90.00
_cell.angle_gamma   90.00
#
_symmetry.space_group_name_H-M   'P 1'
#
loop_
_entity.id
_entity.type
_entity.pdbx_description
1 polymer ?
#
loop_
_entity_poly.entity_id
_entity_poly.type
_entity_poly.pdbx_seq_one_letter_code
_entity_poly.pdbx_strand_id
1 'polypeptide(L)'
;MDKVAEIARMIDHSLLNPALTDLELKQGCEEALLFHVASACVRPCDVRQTAKYLADSDVAVCGVIGFPHGNSTIEIKAQETEQIIRDGAVEIDMVVNIGKVLSEDWDYIDKEIETITGIVKRHQAMIKVIFENDLLPDDKFKIKLCQICSKHHVDFVKTSTGYNYVKEPDGRYSYKGATEHDLKLMRQYSAPEVQIKAAGSVGNLDAILKAKDLGVTRVGTKGTRKIIEDARQRFGVQS
;
A
#
# COMPACT_ATOMS: atom_id res chain seq x y z
N MET A 1 -9.01 -9.31 21.90
CA MET A 1 -9.19 -9.45 20.43
C MET A 1 -8.42 -10.69 20.01
N ASP A 2 -8.97 -11.51 19.13
CA ASP A 2 -8.26 -12.66 18.59
C ASP A 2 -7.03 -12.19 17.79
N LYS A 3 -5.84 -12.71 18.16
CA LYS A 3 -4.57 -12.30 17.50
C LYS A 3 -4.55 -12.66 16.02
N VAL A 4 -5.22 -13.73 15.61
CA VAL A 4 -5.31 -14.13 14.21
C VAL A 4 -6.14 -13.10 13.43
N ALA A 5 -7.29 -12.71 13.98
CA ALA A 5 -8.13 -11.67 13.39
C ALA A 5 -7.41 -10.31 13.35
N GLU A 6 -6.64 -9.96 14.37
CA GLU A 6 -5.83 -8.74 14.37
C GLU A 6 -4.79 -8.74 13.24
N ILE A 7 -4.09 -9.85 13.03
CA ILE A 7 -3.11 -10.00 11.94
C ILE A 7 -3.81 -9.93 10.58
N ALA A 8 -4.96 -10.60 10.42
CA ALA A 8 -5.74 -10.54 9.19
C ALA A 8 -6.13 -9.10 8.82
N ARG A 9 -6.57 -8.31 9.82
CA ARG A 9 -6.94 -6.88 9.62
C ARG A 9 -5.76 -5.95 9.35
N MET A 10 -4.52 -6.42 9.46
CA MET A 10 -3.34 -5.70 8.98
C MET A 10 -3.05 -5.95 7.50
N ILE A 11 -3.65 -6.95 6.86
CA ILE A 11 -3.28 -7.38 5.51
C ILE A 11 -4.10 -6.65 4.45
N ASP A 12 -3.42 -5.99 3.51
CA ASP A 12 -3.91 -5.67 2.18
C ASP A 12 -3.48 -6.81 1.25
N HIS A 13 -4.44 -7.67 0.86
CA HIS A 13 -4.18 -8.80 -0.04
C HIS A 13 -3.87 -8.29 -1.44
N SER A 14 -2.65 -8.54 -1.93
CA SER A 14 -2.14 -7.91 -3.16
C SER A 14 -2.46 -8.73 -4.41
N LEU A 15 -3.31 -8.18 -5.28
CA LEU A 15 -3.73 -8.73 -6.58
C LEU A 15 -3.26 -7.82 -7.73
N LEU A 16 -1.96 -7.45 -7.72
CA LEU A 16 -1.37 -6.43 -8.58
C LEU A 16 -0.51 -7.00 -9.72
N ASN A 17 -0.38 -8.33 -9.83
CA ASN A 17 0.42 -8.93 -10.90
C ASN A 17 -0.13 -8.49 -12.27
N PRO A 18 0.69 -7.90 -13.18
CA PRO A 18 0.22 -7.47 -14.50
C PRO A 18 -0.33 -8.61 -15.36
N ALA A 19 0.09 -9.85 -15.12
CA ALA A 19 -0.38 -11.04 -15.81
C ALA A 19 -1.55 -11.75 -15.10
N LEU A 20 -2.13 -11.14 -14.04
CA LEU A 20 -3.26 -11.73 -13.31
C LEU A 20 -4.48 -11.88 -14.24
N THR A 21 -5.03 -13.07 -14.32
CA THR A 21 -6.25 -13.38 -15.07
C THR A 21 -7.51 -13.08 -14.24
N ASP A 22 -8.67 -12.99 -14.91
CA ASP A 22 -9.96 -12.78 -14.21
C ASP A 22 -10.29 -13.93 -13.24
N LEU A 23 -9.88 -15.15 -13.55
CA LEU A 23 -10.04 -16.30 -12.65
C LEU A 23 -9.20 -16.16 -11.40
N GLU A 24 -7.93 -15.77 -11.53
CA GLU A 24 -7.03 -15.53 -10.41
C GLU A 24 -7.48 -14.33 -9.57
N LEU A 25 -8.01 -13.28 -10.20
CA LEU A 25 -8.62 -12.14 -9.49
C LEU A 25 -9.77 -12.62 -8.60
N LYS A 26 -10.68 -13.44 -9.16
CA LYS A 26 -11.81 -14.00 -8.40
C LYS A 26 -11.33 -14.85 -7.23
N GLN A 27 -10.39 -15.75 -7.45
CA GLN A 27 -9.80 -16.60 -6.40
C GLN A 27 -9.12 -15.78 -5.29
N GLY A 28 -8.41 -14.70 -5.67
CA GLY A 28 -7.81 -13.80 -4.71
C GLY A 28 -8.84 -13.03 -3.87
N CYS A 29 -9.95 -12.60 -4.47
CA CYS A 29 -11.05 -11.99 -3.74
C CYS A 29 -11.71 -13.00 -2.78
N GLU A 30 -11.93 -14.25 -3.20
CA GLU A 30 -12.44 -15.33 -2.35
C GLU A 30 -11.49 -15.61 -1.16
N GLU A 31 -10.18 -15.56 -1.39
CA GLU A 31 -9.18 -15.69 -0.33
C GLU A 31 -9.23 -14.49 0.64
N ALA A 32 -9.37 -13.28 0.13
CA ALA A 32 -9.50 -12.07 0.95
C ALA A 32 -10.74 -12.13 1.86
N LEU A 33 -11.88 -12.60 1.32
CA LEU A 33 -13.12 -12.84 2.06
C LEU A 33 -12.94 -13.92 3.14
N LEU A 34 -12.36 -15.07 2.77
CA LEU A 34 -12.17 -16.21 3.66
C LEU A 34 -11.39 -15.85 4.94
N PHE A 35 -10.43 -14.94 4.80
CA PHE A 35 -9.56 -14.55 5.91
C PHE A 35 -9.93 -13.20 6.53
N HIS A 36 -10.98 -12.54 6.07
CA HIS A 36 -11.42 -11.22 6.58
C HIS A 36 -10.27 -10.23 6.67
N VAL A 37 -9.47 -10.11 5.61
CA VAL A 37 -8.34 -9.18 5.55
C VAL A 37 -8.82 -7.72 5.53
N ALA A 38 -7.92 -6.75 5.68
CA ALA A 38 -8.31 -5.35 5.67
C ALA A 38 -8.82 -4.91 4.29
N SER A 39 -8.11 -5.26 3.21
CA SER A 39 -8.51 -4.93 1.85
C SER A 39 -7.99 -5.93 0.82
N ALA A 40 -8.64 -5.99 -0.36
CA ALA A 40 -8.05 -6.51 -1.58
C ALA A 40 -7.51 -5.33 -2.40
N CYS A 41 -6.19 -5.32 -2.64
CA CYS A 41 -5.50 -4.26 -3.36
C CYS A 41 -5.27 -4.68 -4.81
N VAL A 42 -5.93 -3.97 -5.76
CA VAL A 42 -6.08 -4.38 -7.15
C VAL A 42 -5.63 -3.31 -8.15
N ARG A 43 -5.43 -3.71 -9.40
CA ARG A 43 -5.16 -2.82 -10.53
C ARG A 43 -6.39 -1.95 -10.82
N PRO A 44 -6.24 -0.76 -11.41
CA PRO A 44 -7.38 0.13 -11.69
C PRO A 44 -8.49 -0.54 -12.52
N CYS A 45 -8.11 -1.35 -13.53
CA CYS A 45 -9.05 -2.06 -14.40
C CYS A 45 -9.90 -3.11 -13.67
N ASP A 46 -9.45 -3.60 -12.52
CA ASP A 46 -10.08 -4.68 -11.77
C ASP A 46 -11.01 -4.17 -10.65
N VAL A 47 -10.96 -2.88 -10.31
CA VAL A 47 -11.68 -2.30 -9.16
C VAL A 47 -13.18 -2.60 -9.23
N ARG A 48 -13.82 -2.34 -10.38
CA ARG A 48 -15.27 -2.57 -10.56
C ARG A 48 -15.66 -4.02 -10.35
N GLN A 49 -14.83 -4.95 -10.83
CA GLN A 49 -15.11 -6.37 -10.68
C GLN A 49 -14.85 -6.85 -9.24
N THR A 50 -13.78 -6.34 -8.61
CA THR A 50 -13.48 -6.59 -7.21
C THR A 50 -14.59 -6.08 -6.30
N ALA A 51 -15.13 -4.89 -6.54
CA ALA A 51 -16.25 -4.34 -5.78
C ALA A 51 -17.49 -5.25 -5.81
N LYS A 52 -17.74 -5.92 -6.96
CA LYS A 52 -18.83 -6.93 -7.05
C LYS A 52 -18.52 -8.19 -6.24
N TYR A 53 -17.27 -8.68 -6.29
CA TYR A 53 -16.89 -9.88 -5.55
C TYR A 53 -16.87 -9.66 -4.04
N LEU A 54 -16.57 -8.45 -3.58
CA LEU A 54 -16.49 -8.12 -2.17
C LEU A 54 -17.76 -7.43 -1.62
N ALA A 55 -18.84 -7.37 -2.42
CA ALA A 55 -20.09 -6.78 -1.98
C ALA A 55 -20.60 -7.42 -0.69
N ASP A 56 -21.17 -6.62 0.20
CA ASP A 56 -21.73 -7.03 1.49
C ASP A 56 -20.73 -7.70 2.46
N SER A 57 -19.42 -7.44 2.26
CA SER A 57 -18.36 -7.93 3.13
C SER A 57 -17.68 -6.82 3.92
N ASP A 58 -16.83 -7.20 4.87
CA ASP A 58 -16.00 -6.31 5.67
C ASP A 58 -14.60 -6.05 5.06
N VAL A 59 -14.34 -6.57 3.84
CA VAL A 59 -13.08 -6.42 3.11
C VAL A 59 -13.17 -5.21 2.19
N ALA A 60 -12.31 -4.21 2.41
CA ALA A 60 -12.29 -3.01 1.60
C ALA A 60 -11.74 -3.24 0.18
N VAL A 61 -12.26 -2.51 -0.81
CA VAL A 61 -11.67 -2.43 -2.15
C VAL A 61 -10.61 -1.34 -2.17
N CYS A 62 -9.35 -1.72 -2.39
CA CYS A 62 -8.23 -0.81 -2.54
C CYS A 62 -7.77 -0.79 -4.00
N GLY A 63 -7.78 0.37 -4.65
CA GLY A 63 -7.25 0.54 -6.00
C GLY A 63 -5.92 1.29 -5.99
N VAL A 64 -5.01 0.94 -6.90
CA VAL A 64 -3.76 1.68 -7.08
C VAL A 64 -3.90 2.75 -8.17
N ILE A 65 -3.13 3.85 -8.09
CA ILE A 65 -3.07 4.90 -9.11
C ILE A 65 -1.63 5.33 -9.38
N GLY A 66 -1.35 5.77 -10.62
CA GLY A 66 0.01 6.08 -11.07
C GLY A 66 0.97 4.90 -10.90
N PHE A 67 0.47 3.70 -10.85
CA PHE A 67 1.18 2.51 -10.42
C PHE A 67 1.75 1.71 -11.61
N PRO A 68 2.99 1.16 -11.52
CA PRO A 68 3.88 1.21 -10.36
C PRO A 68 4.91 2.36 -10.40
N HIS A 69 5.00 3.14 -11.47
CA HIS A 69 6.15 4.03 -11.73
C HIS A 69 5.98 5.46 -11.17
N GLY A 70 4.77 5.88 -10.83
CA GLY A 70 4.49 7.21 -10.28
C GLY A 70 4.60 8.38 -11.27
N ASN A 71 4.91 8.13 -12.54
CA ASN A 71 5.32 9.14 -13.53
C ASN A 71 4.18 9.68 -14.42
N SER A 72 2.93 9.38 -14.11
CA SER A 72 1.77 10.05 -14.72
C SER A 72 1.67 11.49 -14.22
N THR A 73 1.07 12.39 -15.03
CA THR A 73 0.81 13.76 -14.57
C THR A 73 -0.21 13.80 -13.44
N ILE A 74 -0.26 14.92 -12.70
CA ILE A 74 -1.24 15.11 -11.61
C ILE A 74 -2.67 14.96 -12.12
N GLU A 75 -2.97 15.52 -13.30
CA GLU A 75 -4.29 15.47 -13.92
C GLU A 75 -4.72 14.03 -14.26
N ILE A 76 -3.79 13.21 -14.76
CA ILE A 76 -4.08 11.81 -15.08
C ILE A 76 -4.29 11.01 -13.79
N LYS A 77 -3.45 11.20 -12.76
CA LYS A 77 -3.68 10.57 -11.45
C LYS A 77 -5.02 10.99 -10.83
N ALA A 78 -5.40 12.27 -10.99
CA ALA A 78 -6.69 12.77 -10.52
C ALA A 78 -7.87 12.08 -11.23
N GLN A 79 -7.80 11.94 -12.56
CA GLN A 79 -8.82 11.23 -13.34
C GLN A 79 -8.89 9.74 -12.97
N GLU A 80 -7.74 9.10 -12.80
CA GLU A 80 -7.66 7.69 -12.37
C GLU A 80 -8.26 7.52 -10.97
N THR A 81 -7.98 8.44 -10.03
CA THR A 81 -8.58 8.45 -8.68
C THR A 81 -10.10 8.53 -8.75
N GLU A 82 -10.65 9.52 -9.47
CA GLU A 82 -12.10 9.68 -9.63
C GLU A 82 -12.74 8.44 -10.28
N GLN A 83 -12.05 7.81 -11.24
CA GLN A 83 -12.57 6.63 -11.92
C GLN A 83 -12.65 5.43 -10.97
N ILE A 84 -11.57 5.12 -10.24
CA ILE A 84 -11.55 3.94 -9.36
C ILE A 84 -12.50 4.11 -8.17
N ILE A 85 -12.70 5.33 -7.66
CA ILE A 85 -13.71 5.61 -6.63
C ILE A 85 -15.13 5.35 -7.18
N ARG A 86 -15.45 5.85 -8.38
CA ARG A 86 -16.74 5.53 -9.04
C ARG A 86 -16.94 4.03 -9.27
N ASP A 87 -15.85 3.30 -9.47
CA ASP A 87 -15.87 1.84 -9.67
C ASP A 87 -15.97 1.05 -8.35
N GLY A 88 -15.92 1.73 -7.20
CA GLY A 88 -16.16 1.14 -5.88
C GLY A 88 -14.94 1.03 -4.97
N ALA A 89 -13.79 1.64 -5.32
CA ALA A 89 -12.67 1.73 -4.41
C ALA A 89 -12.97 2.68 -3.24
N VAL A 90 -12.65 2.26 -2.03
CA VAL A 90 -12.74 3.06 -0.80
C VAL A 90 -11.37 3.32 -0.18
N GLU A 91 -10.33 2.67 -0.69
CA GLU A 91 -8.92 2.93 -0.37
C GLU A 91 -8.13 3.12 -1.67
N ILE A 92 -7.23 4.08 -1.68
CA ILE A 92 -6.43 4.46 -2.85
C ILE A 92 -4.94 4.43 -2.50
N ASP A 93 -4.13 3.64 -3.20
CA ASP A 93 -2.68 3.60 -3.06
C ASP A 93 -2.03 4.37 -4.23
N MET A 94 -1.54 5.58 -4.00
CA MET A 94 -0.91 6.43 -5.01
C MET A 94 0.61 6.32 -4.96
N VAL A 95 1.27 6.14 -6.10
CA VAL A 95 2.73 6.28 -6.20
C VAL A 95 3.09 7.73 -6.47
N VAL A 96 3.99 8.34 -5.67
CA VAL A 96 4.51 9.69 -5.91
C VAL A 96 5.29 9.75 -7.24
N ASN A 97 5.44 10.93 -7.82
CA ASN A 97 6.35 11.09 -8.96
C ASN A 97 7.81 11.03 -8.48
N ILE A 98 8.40 9.84 -8.56
CA ILE A 98 9.74 9.54 -8.05
C ILE A 98 10.80 10.46 -8.68
N GLY A 99 10.71 10.71 -9.98
CA GLY A 99 11.63 11.62 -10.69
C GLY A 99 11.57 13.04 -10.15
N LYS A 100 10.39 13.53 -9.80
CA LYS A 100 10.19 14.83 -9.17
C LYS A 100 10.75 14.89 -7.74
N VAL A 101 10.58 13.81 -6.97
CA VAL A 101 11.19 13.67 -5.64
C VAL A 101 12.72 13.76 -5.74
N LEU A 102 13.32 13.00 -6.64
CA LEU A 102 14.79 13.00 -6.85
C LEU A 102 15.32 14.34 -7.38
N SER A 103 14.49 15.08 -8.10
CA SER A 103 14.80 16.45 -8.58
C SER A 103 14.56 17.52 -7.50
N GLU A 104 14.10 17.13 -6.31
CA GLU A 104 13.72 18.03 -5.22
C GLU A 104 12.66 19.09 -5.64
N ASP A 105 11.82 18.75 -6.64
CA ASP A 105 10.69 19.59 -7.08
C ASP A 105 9.54 19.44 -6.09
N TRP A 106 9.74 20.01 -4.88
CA TRP A 106 8.82 19.84 -3.76
C TRP A 106 7.49 20.55 -3.97
N ASP A 107 7.46 21.61 -4.77
CA ASP A 107 6.21 22.30 -5.12
C ASP A 107 5.31 21.39 -5.97
N TYR A 108 5.89 20.64 -6.90
CA TYR A 108 5.16 19.64 -7.67
C TYR A 108 4.63 18.52 -6.76
N ILE A 109 5.47 17.98 -5.88
CA ILE A 109 5.09 16.89 -4.96
C ILE A 109 4.02 17.35 -3.97
N ASP A 110 4.16 18.55 -3.41
CA ASP A 110 3.15 19.13 -2.51
C ASP A 110 1.80 19.24 -3.23
N LYS A 111 1.81 19.76 -4.47
CA LYS A 111 0.61 19.89 -5.30
C LYS A 111 0.00 18.55 -5.69
N GLU A 112 0.82 17.55 -6.01
CA GLU A 112 0.39 16.18 -6.33
C GLU A 112 -0.37 15.58 -5.14
N ILE A 113 0.26 15.57 -3.96
CA ILE A 113 -0.31 15.00 -2.74
C ILE A 113 -1.57 15.77 -2.31
N GLU A 114 -1.53 17.11 -2.33
CA GLU A 114 -2.69 17.96 -2.04
C GLU A 114 -3.88 17.62 -2.94
N THR A 115 -3.65 17.58 -4.26
CA THR A 115 -4.71 17.37 -5.25
C THR A 115 -5.39 16.02 -5.05
N ILE A 116 -4.60 14.94 -4.97
CA ILE A 116 -5.15 13.59 -4.86
C ILE A 116 -5.81 13.38 -3.50
N THR A 117 -5.18 13.83 -2.41
CA THR A 117 -5.77 13.76 -1.07
C THR A 117 -7.09 14.52 -1.02
N GLY A 118 -7.17 15.70 -1.63
CA GLY A 118 -8.41 16.49 -1.71
C GLY A 118 -9.54 15.76 -2.43
N ILE A 119 -9.24 15.02 -3.52
CA ILE A 119 -10.23 14.18 -4.20
C ILE A 119 -10.72 13.06 -3.27
N VAL A 120 -9.78 12.29 -2.72
CA VAL A 120 -10.08 11.13 -1.89
C VAL A 120 -10.93 11.52 -0.67
N LYS A 121 -10.57 12.61 0.01
CA LYS A 121 -11.31 13.11 1.19
C LYS A 121 -12.74 13.56 0.86
N ARG A 122 -12.97 14.19 -0.31
CA ARG A 122 -14.35 14.56 -0.76
C ARG A 122 -15.25 13.34 -0.89
N HIS A 123 -14.70 12.21 -1.26
CA HIS A 123 -15.42 10.93 -1.38
C HIS A 123 -15.42 10.08 -0.10
N GLN A 124 -14.90 10.60 1.01
CA GLN A 124 -14.78 9.89 2.29
C GLN A 124 -13.99 8.57 2.16
N ALA A 125 -13.08 8.49 1.20
CA ALA A 125 -12.17 7.37 0.99
C ALA A 125 -10.84 7.60 1.74
N MET A 126 -9.98 6.59 1.73
CA MET A 126 -8.68 6.58 2.41
C MET A 126 -7.54 6.62 1.38
N ILE A 127 -6.50 7.41 1.64
CA ILE A 127 -5.32 7.51 0.78
C ILE A 127 -4.07 6.94 1.44
N LYS A 128 -3.29 6.18 0.65
CA LYS A 128 -1.95 5.71 1.03
C LYS A 128 -0.95 6.16 -0.02
N VAL A 129 0.08 6.90 0.40
CA VAL A 129 1.09 7.46 -0.50
C VAL A 129 2.33 6.57 -0.51
N ILE A 130 2.65 6.00 -1.67
CA ILE A 130 3.80 5.10 -1.89
C ILE A 130 5.02 5.94 -2.24
N PHE A 131 6.07 5.84 -1.45
CA PHE A 131 7.33 6.56 -1.63
C PHE A 131 8.26 5.88 -2.62
N GLU A 132 8.21 4.54 -2.71
CA GLU A 132 9.13 3.68 -3.44
C GLU A 132 10.56 3.81 -2.92
N ASN A 133 10.74 3.47 -1.65
CA ASN A 133 11.96 3.73 -0.87
C ASN A 133 13.24 3.20 -1.50
N ASP A 134 13.17 2.06 -2.21
CA ASP A 134 14.34 1.48 -2.89
C ASP A 134 14.96 2.42 -3.95
N LEU A 135 14.15 3.33 -4.52
CA LEU A 135 14.60 4.32 -5.50
C LEU A 135 15.01 5.65 -4.87
N LEU A 136 14.88 5.81 -3.55
CA LEU A 136 15.22 7.02 -2.80
C LEU A 136 16.51 6.78 -1.99
N PRO A 137 17.69 7.15 -2.51
CA PRO A 137 18.98 6.75 -1.93
C PRO A 137 19.30 7.47 -0.60
N ASP A 138 18.70 8.64 -0.36
CA ASP A 138 18.96 9.46 0.83
C ASP A 138 17.69 9.58 1.68
N ASP A 139 17.83 9.49 2.98
CA ASP A 139 16.75 9.63 3.96
C ASP A 139 16.04 10.99 3.89
N LYS A 140 16.74 12.05 3.44
CA LYS A 140 16.16 13.38 3.27
C LYS A 140 14.89 13.37 2.42
N PHE A 141 14.85 12.53 1.38
CA PHE A 141 13.68 12.42 0.49
C PHE A 141 12.48 11.84 1.24
N LYS A 142 12.71 10.73 1.96
CA LYS A 142 11.66 10.06 2.74
C LYS A 142 11.15 10.95 3.87
N ILE A 143 12.04 11.66 4.56
CA ILE A 143 11.71 12.63 5.61
C ILE A 143 10.82 13.74 5.04
N LYS A 144 11.20 14.33 3.90
CA LYS A 144 10.42 15.41 3.28
C LYS A 144 9.05 14.92 2.83
N LEU A 145 8.96 13.73 2.26
CA LEU A 145 7.68 13.11 1.89
C LEU A 145 6.78 12.87 3.11
N CYS A 146 7.31 12.38 4.23
CA CYS A 146 6.55 12.23 5.48
C CYS A 146 5.97 13.57 5.96
N GLN A 147 6.76 14.66 5.89
CA GLN A 147 6.32 16.00 6.26
C GLN A 147 5.20 16.52 5.36
N ILE A 148 5.32 16.32 4.03
CA ILE A 148 4.30 16.74 3.07
C ILE A 148 3.02 15.91 3.26
N CYS A 149 3.12 14.60 3.42
CA CYS A 149 1.98 13.73 3.71
C CYS A 149 1.26 14.13 5.01
N SER A 150 2.02 14.47 6.05
CA SER A 150 1.47 14.94 7.32
C SER A 150 0.75 16.29 7.17
N LYS A 151 1.35 17.24 6.43
CA LYS A 151 0.74 18.54 6.11
C LYS A 151 -0.63 18.41 5.46
N HIS A 152 -0.79 17.44 4.57
CA HIS A 152 -2.04 17.21 3.82
C HIS A 152 -2.95 16.15 4.47
N HIS A 153 -2.65 15.69 5.69
CA HIS A 153 -3.46 14.71 6.44
C HIS A 153 -3.72 13.43 5.63
N VAL A 154 -2.69 12.91 4.98
CA VAL A 154 -2.72 11.59 4.32
C VAL A 154 -2.96 10.51 5.38
N ASP A 155 -3.77 9.49 5.05
CA ASP A 155 -4.10 8.45 6.03
C ASP A 155 -2.91 7.49 6.27
N PHE A 156 -2.17 7.15 5.19
CA PHE A 156 -1.00 6.27 5.26
C PHE A 156 0.16 6.76 4.41
N VAL A 157 1.37 6.59 4.91
CA VAL A 157 2.59 6.54 4.10
C VAL A 157 2.98 5.07 3.88
N LYS A 158 3.37 4.71 2.64
CA LYS A 158 3.67 3.33 2.24
C LYS A 158 5.08 3.25 1.66
N THR A 159 5.80 2.19 2.00
CA THR A 159 7.20 2.04 1.60
C THR A 159 7.41 1.80 0.10
N SER A 160 6.66 0.86 -0.50
CA SER A 160 7.06 0.30 -1.81
C SER A 160 5.87 -0.20 -2.62
N THR A 161 6.05 -0.29 -3.95
CA THR A 161 5.10 -0.94 -4.86
C THR A 161 5.27 -2.47 -4.90
N GLY A 162 6.49 -2.95 -4.78
CA GLY A 162 6.85 -4.36 -5.00
C GLY A 162 7.14 -4.69 -6.47
N TYR A 163 7.23 -3.69 -7.36
CA TYR A 163 7.39 -3.87 -8.81
C TYR A 163 8.55 -3.09 -9.41
N ASN A 164 9.20 -2.21 -8.67
CA ASN A 164 10.37 -1.48 -9.12
C ASN A 164 11.64 -2.08 -8.50
N TYR A 165 12.62 -2.33 -9.35
CA TYR A 165 13.91 -2.89 -8.98
C TYR A 165 15.01 -1.88 -9.26
N VAL A 166 16.00 -1.80 -8.36
CA VAL A 166 17.19 -0.95 -8.54
C VAL A 166 18.21 -1.71 -9.36
N LYS A 167 18.69 -1.10 -10.45
CA LYS A 167 19.79 -1.64 -11.23
C LYS A 167 21.10 -1.26 -10.56
N GLU A 168 21.83 -2.26 -10.09
CA GLU A 168 23.11 -2.08 -9.45
C GLU A 168 24.24 -1.81 -10.48
N PRO A 169 25.38 -1.24 -10.04
CA PRO A 169 26.52 -0.95 -10.94
C PRO A 169 27.05 -2.19 -11.68
N ASP A 170 26.90 -3.37 -11.11
CA ASP A 170 27.30 -4.65 -11.72
C ASP A 170 26.27 -5.23 -12.69
N GLY A 171 25.18 -4.48 -12.94
CA GLY A 171 24.10 -4.85 -13.86
C GLY A 171 23.03 -5.77 -13.28
N ARG A 172 23.19 -6.25 -12.04
CA ARG A 172 22.15 -7.00 -11.34
C ARG A 172 21.02 -6.07 -10.89
N TYR A 173 19.86 -6.66 -10.59
CA TYR A 173 18.74 -5.95 -10.01
C TYR A 173 18.59 -6.33 -8.54
N SER A 174 18.42 -5.35 -7.67
CA SER A 174 18.15 -5.52 -6.25
C SER A 174 16.77 -4.99 -5.87
N TYR A 175 16.26 -5.50 -4.77
CA TYR A 175 14.99 -5.07 -4.18
C TYR A 175 15.01 -5.36 -2.68
N LYS A 176 14.85 -4.34 -1.85
CA LYS A 176 14.84 -4.45 -0.39
C LYS A 176 13.41 -4.40 0.17
N GLY A 177 12.55 -3.58 -0.43
CA GLY A 177 11.19 -3.35 0.05
C GLY A 177 11.16 -2.63 1.39
N ALA A 178 10.27 -3.04 2.29
CA ALA A 178 10.14 -2.45 3.62
C ALA A 178 11.30 -2.86 4.53
N THR A 179 12.25 -1.94 4.76
CA THR A 179 13.35 -2.14 5.71
C THR A 179 12.98 -1.64 7.10
N GLU A 180 13.60 -2.20 8.15
CA GLU A 180 13.43 -1.72 9.52
C GLU A 180 13.84 -0.25 9.67
N HIS A 181 14.94 0.14 9.00
CA HIS A 181 15.42 1.52 8.97
C HIS A 181 14.32 2.47 8.44
N ASP A 182 13.76 2.16 7.26
CA ASP A 182 12.74 3.00 6.64
C ASP A 182 11.46 3.07 7.46
N LEU A 183 11.01 1.97 8.05
CA LEU A 183 9.81 1.96 8.89
C LEU A 183 9.97 2.83 10.13
N LYS A 184 11.13 2.77 10.80
CA LYS A 184 11.46 3.66 11.93
C LYS A 184 11.51 5.12 11.51
N LEU A 185 12.17 5.41 10.37
CA LEU A 185 12.26 6.75 9.81
C LEU A 185 10.87 7.31 9.50
N MET A 186 10.06 6.55 8.77
CA MET A 186 8.71 6.98 8.39
C MET A 186 7.82 7.20 9.62
N ARG A 187 7.93 6.35 10.67
CA ARG A 187 7.19 6.57 11.91
C ARG A 187 7.66 7.83 12.65
N GLN A 188 8.96 8.06 12.68
CA GLN A 188 9.55 9.21 13.39
C GLN A 188 9.18 10.55 12.77
N TYR A 189 9.09 10.63 11.43
CA TYR A 189 8.90 11.89 10.70
C TYR A 189 7.48 12.10 10.16
N SER A 190 6.58 11.14 10.34
CA SER A 190 5.15 11.33 10.08
C SER A 190 4.42 11.78 11.34
N ALA A 191 3.38 12.59 11.18
CA ALA A 191 2.50 12.96 12.27
C ALA A 191 1.87 11.72 12.93
N PRO A 192 1.50 11.76 14.23
CA PRO A 192 0.96 10.59 14.93
C PRO A 192 -0.27 9.95 14.28
N GLU A 193 -1.13 10.75 13.67
CA GLU A 193 -2.34 10.32 12.97
C GLU A 193 -2.07 9.64 11.63
N VAL A 194 -0.91 9.89 11.01
CA VAL A 194 -0.51 9.25 9.75
C VAL A 194 0.01 7.84 10.04
N GLN A 195 -0.66 6.86 9.51
CA GLN A 195 -0.32 5.45 9.70
C GLN A 195 0.78 4.99 8.72
N ILE A 196 1.41 3.85 9.02
CA ILE A 196 2.48 3.28 8.20
C ILE A 196 2.00 1.98 7.54
N LYS A 197 2.15 1.88 6.22
CA LYS A 197 1.98 0.64 5.47
C LYS A 197 3.34 0.10 5.01
N ALA A 198 3.67 -1.10 5.41
CA ALA A 198 4.83 -1.84 4.91
C ALA A 198 4.43 -2.65 3.67
N ALA A 199 5.18 -2.56 2.60
CA ALA A 199 5.01 -3.38 1.41
C ALA A 199 6.37 -3.77 0.82
N GLY A 200 6.41 -4.95 0.19
CA GLY A 200 7.66 -5.53 -0.25
C GLY A 200 8.43 -6.20 0.89
N SER A 201 8.90 -7.41 0.64
CA SER A 201 9.67 -8.22 1.61
C SER A 201 8.93 -8.58 2.91
N VAL A 202 7.60 -8.36 3.01
CA VAL A 202 6.76 -8.75 4.15
C VAL A 202 5.91 -9.95 3.76
N GLY A 203 6.53 -11.13 3.67
CA GLY A 203 5.92 -12.35 3.13
C GLY A 203 5.65 -13.45 4.14
N ASN A 204 5.86 -13.24 5.44
CA ASN A 204 5.63 -14.24 6.49
C ASN A 204 5.18 -13.60 7.80
N LEU A 205 4.71 -14.43 8.74
CA LEU A 205 4.17 -13.98 10.02
C LEU A 205 5.20 -13.19 10.86
N ASP A 206 6.45 -13.66 10.92
CA ASP A 206 7.48 -12.99 11.74
C ASP A 206 7.78 -11.58 11.23
N ALA A 207 7.80 -11.40 9.90
CA ALA A 207 7.97 -10.09 9.29
C ALA A 207 6.81 -9.14 9.62
N ILE A 208 5.56 -9.64 9.64
CA ILE A 208 4.39 -8.83 10.06
C ILE A 208 4.50 -8.45 11.53
N LEU A 209 4.81 -9.39 12.42
CA LEU A 209 4.94 -9.13 13.85
C LEU A 209 6.03 -8.09 14.11
N LYS A 210 7.20 -8.24 13.46
CA LYS A 210 8.29 -7.27 13.55
C LYS A 210 7.86 -5.88 13.02
N ALA A 211 7.15 -5.81 11.90
CA ALA A 211 6.65 -4.55 11.36
C ALA A 211 5.64 -3.90 12.33
N LYS A 212 4.75 -4.69 12.93
CA LYS A 212 3.80 -4.22 13.95
C LYS A 212 4.51 -3.60 15.15
N ASP A 213 5.58 -4.23 15.67
CA ASP A 213 6.37 -3.71 16.78
C ASP A 213 7.05 -2.36 16.43
N LEU A 214 7.23 -2.06 15.15
CA LEU A 214 7.74 -0.78 14.63
C LEU A 214 6.63 0.26 14.36
N GLY A 215 5.39 -0.03 14.75
CA GLY A 215 4.25 0.88 14.58
C GLY A 215 3.56 0.80 13.22
N VAL A 216 3.84 -0.23 12.42
CA VAL A 216 3.11 -0.51 11.18
C VAL A 216 1.73 -1.05 11.50
N THR A 217 0.71 -0.50 10.86
CA THR A 217 -0.69 -0.90 11.04
C THR A 217 -1.29 -1.60 9.82
N ARG A 218 -0.59 -1.57 8.67
CA ARG A 218 -1.03 -2.20 7.42
C ARG A 218 0.15 -2.84 6.68
N VAL A 219 -0.09 -3.96 6.03
CA VAL A 219 0.94 -4.70 5.28
C VAL A 219 0.41 -5.13 3.93
N GLY A 220 1.12 -4.79 2.84
CA GLY A 220 0.84 -5.30 1.50
C GLY A 220 1.56 -6.61 1.23
N THR A 221 0.83 -7.71 0.99
CA THR A 221 1.43 -9.03 0.75
C THR A 221 0.56 -9.91 -0.15
N LYS A 222 1.20 -10.87 -0.84
CA LYS A 222 0.54 -11.96 -1.58
C LYS A 222 0.43 -13.24 -0.73
N GLY A 223 1.13 -13.30 0.41
CA GLY A 223 1.28 -14.50 1.24
C GLY A 223 0.17 -14.68 2.29
N THR A 224 -1.02 -14.13 2.08
CA THR A 224 -2.11 -14.08 3.06
C THR A 224 -2.41 -15.44 3.68
N ARG A 225 -2.67 -16.46 2.86
CA ARG A 225 -3.01 -17.80 3.34
C ARG A 225 -1.96 -18.37 4.30
N LYS A 226 -0.70 -18.37 3.84
CA LYS A 226 0.39 -18.91 4.67
C LYS A 226 0.55 -18.14 5.97
N ILE A 227 0.46 -16.82 5.93
CA ILE A 227 0.58 -15.96 7.11
C ILE A 227 -0.52 -16.26 8.12
N ILE A 228 -1.78 -16.40 7.66
CA ILE A 228 -2.91 -16.69 8.55
C ILE A 228 -2.85 -18.12 9.08
N GLU A 229 -2.43 -19.10 8.29
CA GLU A 229 -2.21 -20.48 8.74
C GLU A 229 -1.12 -20.54 9.80
N ASP A 230 0.03 -19.87 9.58
CA ASP A 230 1.12 -19.76 10.57
C ASP A 230 0.64 -19.04 11.86
N ALA A 231 -0.21 -18.01 11.72
CA ALA A 231 -0.81 -17.32 12.87
C ALA A 231 -1.78 -18.21 13.67
N ARG A 232 -2.62 -18.98 12.98
CA ARG A 232 -3.51 -19.96 13.62
C ARG A 232 -2.72 -21.02 14.38
N GLN A 233 -1.64 -21.53 13.77
CA GLN A 233 -0.77 -22.51 14.43
C GLN A 233 -0.09 -21.93 15.66
N ARG A 234 0.35 -20.66 15.63
CA ARG A 234 1.08 -20.01 16.72
C ARG A 234 0.18 -19.50 17.84
N PHE A 235 -1.00 -18.96 17.51
CA PHE A 235 -1.87 -18.22 18.43
C PHE A 235 -3.28 -18.82 18.55
N GLY A 236 -3.65 -19.76 17.68
CA GLY A 236 -4.93 -20.43 17.75
C GLY A 236 -5.05 -21.24 19.04
N VAL A 237 -6.21 -21.20 19.68
CA VAL A 237 -6.51 -22.10 20.78
C VAL A 237 -6.54 -23.50 20.18
N GLN A 238 -5.67 -24.38 20.63
CA GLN A 238 -5.83 -25.82 20.39
C GLN A 238 -7.16 -26.21 21.03
N SER A 239 -8.15 -26.45 20.18
CA SER A 239 -9.46 -26.96 20.59
C SER A 239 -9.36 -28.38 21.11
#